data_fe8324370fdcc81f8f7d90919366ecf5
#
_entry.id   fe8324370fdcc81f8f7d90919366ecf5
#
_cell.length_a   1.000
_cell.length_b   1.000
_cell.length_c   1.000
_cell.angle_alpha   90.00
_cell.angle_beta   90.00
_cell.angle_gamma   90.00
#
_symmetry.space_group_name_H-M   'P 1'
#
loop_
_entity.id
_entity.type
_entity.pdbx_description
1 polymer ?
#
loop_
_entity_poly.entity_id
_entity_poly.type
_entity_poly.pdbx_seq_one_letter_code
_entity_poly.pdbx_strand_id
1 'polypeptide(L)'
;MAKNIEELKEKYPYLEDLERNLDDDQLNVCCHKSNAVVAAGAGSGKTQVLATRFAWLVMEQIEDSDPSKILTLTYTKKAAAEMYVRIYEMLSFFAKDPLCPQEKRIKAKNALEKFNSAHIQTLDSFCAEILRKSANLYGIRPDFSTENENSLSSVKFQALQFVINLLNDNSIQNKKIKNTILHFSSSDEIQKIADIFAETVYKHTSLATEKNFFKNFAKTQIEILSEEWKNLCLKFQTTAENIFSLIENFPFYKDDFIDEYKKLLYSFQDFLSLDVKGIFTLSDSDFNSKIDQAEQNITAFFAKIKNLKYPKFYVKKSENSSEAELKELYNSDFKPLIDSLKQKTTKPEPDKNIADAFFSLFATIKEQPYNKILCELLDDFTELTNESKRVSGNLSFSDVSCMALKILQEEQNIRDQMIQSFSFIMIDEFQDNNASNRDLLFLLSIPQGTDLSILKDKNIP
;
A
#
# COMPACT_ATOMS: atom_id res chain seq x y z
N MET A 1 0.41 -25.46 -31.77
CA MET A 1 1.19 -25.97 -30.65
C MET A 1 1.92 -27.27 -31.00
N ALA A 2 1.28 -28.34 -31.42
CA ALA A 2 1.96 -29.63 -31.70
C ALA A 2 3.15 -29.55 -32.66
N LYS A 3 3.03 -28.82 -33.80
CA LYS A 3 4.14 -28.64 -34.75
C LYS A 3 5.40 -27.99 -34.18
N ASN A 4 5.24 -27.12 -33.18
CA ASN A 4 6.34 -26.41 -32.55
C ASN A 4 7.12 -27.29 -31.57
N ILE A 5 6.48 -28.30 -30.98
CA ILE A 5 7.10 -29.21 -29.99
C ILE A 5 7.95 -30.27 -30.70
N GLU A 6 7.47 -30.84 -31.80
CA GLU A 6 8.28 -31.78 -32.63
C GLU A 6 9.54 -31.08 -33.16
N GLU A 7 9.43 -29.85 -33.64
CA GLU A 7 10.60 -29.06 -34.06
C GLU A 7 11.59 -28.79 -32.90
N LEU A 8 11.11 -28.62 -31.65
CA LEU A 8 11.99 -28.45 -30.48
C LEU A 8 12.68 -29.75 -30.11
N LYS A 9 11.99 -30.89 -30.18
CA LYS A 9 12.56 -32.23 -29.93
C LYS A 9 13.61 -32.58 -30.97
N GLU A 10 13.34 -32.33 -32.25
CA GLU A 10 14.36 -32.54 -33.32
C GLU A 10 15.57 -31.63 -33.13
N LYS A 11 15.37 -30.41 -32.69
CA LYS A 11 16.43 -29.41 -32.55
C LYS A 11 17.29 -29.62 -31.28
N TYR A 12 16.68 -30.08 -30.20
CA TYR A 12 17.31 -30.24 -28.90
C TYR A 12 17.13 -31.68 -28.35
N PRO A 13 17.56 -32.73 -29.06
CA PRO A 13 17.33 -34.12 -28.65
C PRO A 13 17.97 -34.46 -27.31
N TYR A 14 19.03 -33.77 -26.89
CA TYR A 14 19.70 -33.98 -25.62
C TYR A 14 18.86 -33.50 -24.41
N LEU A 15 17.75 -32.80 -24.62
CA LEU A 15 16.81 -32.45 -23.55
C LEU A 15 15.77 -33.56 -23.27
N GLU A 16 15.65 -34.55 -24.17
CA GLU A 16 14.74 -35.68 -23.98
C GLU A 16 15.33 -36.79 -23.07
N ASP A 17 16.65 -36.84 -22.93
CA ASP A 17 17.34 -37.92 -22.18
C ASP A 17 17.71 -37.51 -20.75
N LEU A 18 16.94 -36.59 -20.16
CA LEU A 18 17.12 -36.22 -18.76
C LEU A 18 16.61 -37.33 -17.83
N GLU A 19 17.25 -37.56 -16.68
CA GLU A 19 16.78 -38.52 -15.65
C GLU A 19 15.30 -38.36 -15.30
N ARG A 20 14.76 -37.16 -15.46
CA ARG A 20 13.33 -36.83 -15.42
C ARG A 20 12.98 -36.15 -16.75
N ASN A 21 12.38 -36.92 -17.64
CA ASN A 21 11.92 -36.41 -18.92
C ASN A 21 11.00 -35.21 -18.71
N LEU A 22 11.28 -34.15 -19.45
CA LEU A 22 10.41 -32.99 -19.49
C LEU A 22 9.13 -33.35 -20.30
N ASP A 23 7.98 -32.97 -19.79
CA ASP A 23 6.76 -32.98 -20.60
C ASP A 23 6.81 -31.89 -21.68
N ASP A 24 5.86 -31.92 -22.61
CA ASP A 24 5.83 -31.01 -23.74
C ASP A 24 5.71 -29.53 -23.33
N ASP A 25 4.96 -29.24 -22.26
CA ASP A 25 4.81 -27.88 -21.74
C ASP A 25 6.11 -27.42 -21.05
N GLN A 26 6.76 -28.30 -20.28
CA GLN A 26 8.04 -28.03 -19.64
C GLN A 26 9.15 -27.80 -20.66
N LEU A 27 9.20 -28.60 -21.73
CA LEU A 27 10.16 -28.42 -22.83
C LEU A 27 9.96 -27.08 -23.54
N ASN A 28 8.71 -26.72 -23.81
CA ASN A 28 8.38 -25.42 -24.41
C ASN A 28 8.83 -24.25 -23.51
N VAL A 29 8.62 -24.34 -22.20
CA VAL A 29 9.09 -23.34 -21.24
C VAL A 29 10.61 -23.25 -21.23
N CYS A 30 11.31 -24.41 -21.21
CA CYS A 30 12.78 -24.43 -21.21
C CYS A 30 13.38 -23.71 -22.42
N CYS A 31 12.81 -23.94 -23.61
CA CYS A 31 13.34 -23.42 -24.87
C CYS A 31 12.69 -22.10 -25.34
N HIS A 32 11.84 -21.49 -24.51
CA HIS A 32 11.15 -20.25 -24.87
C HIS A 32 12.12 -19.08 -24.99
N LYS A 33 12.02 -18.29 -26.08
CA LYS A 33 12.96 -17.21 -26.40
C LYS A 33 12.53 -15.83 -25.96
N SER A 34 11.23 -15.62 -25.76
CA SER A 34 10.68 -14.35 -25.30
C SER A 34 10.33 -14.37 -23.80
N ASN A 35 9.92 -13.22 -23.26
CA ASN A 35 9.42 -13.14 -21.89
C ASN A 35 8.22 -14.07 -21.71
N ALA A 36 8.19 -14.82 -20.61
CA ALA A 36 7.13 -15.75 -20.30
C ALA A 36 6.80 -15.76 -18.81
N VAL A 37 5.54 -15.93 -18.49
CA VAL A 37 5.04 -16.23 -17.15
C VAL A 37 4.51 -17.65 -17.16
N VAL A 38 4.99 -18.46 -16.21
CA VAL A 38 4.64 -19.89 -16.12
C VAL A 38 3.80 -20.10 -14.86
N ALA A 39 2.54 -20.48 -15.03
CA ALA A 39 1.69 -20.93 -13.95
C ALA A 39 1.83 -22.43 -13.76
N ALA A 40 2.31 -22.87 -12.61
CA ALA A 40 2.55 -24.27 -12.33
C ALA A 40 2.17 -24.63 -10.89
N GLY A 41 1.48 -25.76 -10.70
CA GLY A 41 1.06 -26.27 -9.40
C GLY A 41 2.23 -26.76 -8.52
N ALA A 42 1.94 -27.04 -7.25
CA ALA A 42 2.91 -27.70 -6.38
C ALA A 42 3.27 -29.10 -6.92
N GLY A 43 4.58 -29.43 -6.91
CA GLY A 43 5.04 -30.73 -7.40
C GLY A 43 5.16 -30.87 -8.92
N SER A 44 4.87 -29.82 -9.71
CA SER A 44 4.97 -29.83 -11.19
C SER A 44 6.41 -29.79 -11.73
N GLY A 45 7.43 -29.93 -10.89
CA GLY A 45 8.82 -29.90 -11.34
C GLY A 45 9.39 -28.52 -11.67
N LYS A 46 8.78 -27.41 -11.19
CA LYS A 46 9.22 -26.02 -11.45
C LYS A 46 10.73 -25.83 -11.34
N THR A 47 11.35 -26.29 -10.25
CA THR A 47 12.79 -26.14 -10.01
C THR A 47 13.64 -26.88 -11.02
N GLN A 48 13.17 -28.06 -11.47
CA GLN A 48 13.84 -28.82 -12.53
C GLN A 48 13.78 -28.04 -13.86
N VAL A 49 12.61 -27.53 -14.22
CA VAL A 49 12.42 -26.72 -15.43
C VAL A 49 13.31 -25.47 -15.41
N LEU A 50 13.38 -24.77 -14.28
CA LEU A 50 14.24 -23.58 -14.14
C LEU A 50 15.74 -23.95 -14.27
N ALA A 51 16.19 -25.05 -13.65
CA ALA A 51 17.58 -25.48 -13.77
C ALA A 51 17.93 -25.90 -15.20
N THR A 52 17.04 -26.63 -15.88
CA THR A 52 17.20 -27.00 -17.29
C THR A 52 17.22 -25.79 -18.19
N ARG A 53 16.29 -24.82 -17.97
CA ARG A 53 16.26 -23.56 -18.71
C ARG A 53 17.55 -22.76 -18.55
N PHE A 54 18.08 -22.67 -17.33
CA PHE A 54 19.36 -21.99 -17.09
C PHE A 54 20.48 -22.62 -17.93
N ALA A 55 20.61 -23.96 -17.88
CA ALA A 55 21.61 -24.67 -18.66
C ALA A 55 21.42 -24.48 -20.17
N TRP A 56 20.17 -24.54 -20.65
CA TRP A 56 19.84 -24.29 -22.06
C TRP A 56 20.20 -22.85 -22.47
N LEU A 57 19.87 -21.82 -21.66
CA LEU A 57 20.24 -20.44 -21.93
C LEU A 57 21.77 -20.26 -22.06
N VAL A 58 22.55 -20.85 -21.15
CA VAL A 58 24.01 -20.80 -21.19
C VAL A 58 24.56 -21.46 -22.45
N MET A 59 24.01 -22.64 -22.84
CA MET A 59 24.51 -23.39 -23.98
C MET A 59 24.03 -22.85 -25.34
N GLU A 60 22.83 -22.25 -25.40
CA GLU A 60 22.21 -21.91 -26.67
C GLU A 60 22.13 -20.40 -26.95
N GLN A 61 22.01 -19.58 -25.90
CA GLN A 61 21.73 -18.14 -26.05
C GLN A 61 22.89 -17.22 -25.64
N ILE A 62 23.83 -17.72 -24.84
CA ILE A 62 25.01 -16.96 -24.39
C ILE A 62 26.24 -17.42 -25.15
N GLU A 63 26.87 -16.51 -25.92
CA GLU A 63 27.99 -16.85 -26.82
C GLU A 63 29.20 -17.35 -26.04
N ASP A 64 29.61 -16.64 -24.98
CA ASP A 64 30.79 -16.91 -24.15
C ASP A 64 30.51 -17.91 -23.03
N SER A 65 29.29 -18.46 -22.96
CA SER A 65 28.84 -19.42 -21.94
C SER A 65 29.05 -18.91 -20.50
N ASP A 66 28.96 -17.60 -20.30
CA ASP A 66 29.16 -16.99 -18.99
C ASP A 66 27.87 -17.05 -18.16
N PRO A 67 27.82 -17.85 -17.06
CA PRO A 67 26.64 -17.98 -16.21
C PRO A 67 26.31 -16.68 -15.46
N SER A 68 27.25 -15.72 -15.34
CA SER A 68 26.99 -14.43 -14.71
C SER A 68 26.00 -13.56 -15.48
N LYS A 69 25.75 -13.88 -16.76
CA LYS A 69 24.77 -13.18 -17.61
C LYS A 69 23.31 -13.54 -17.29
N ILE A 70 23.07 -14.49 -16.41
CA ILE A 70 21.74 -14.90 -15.98
C ILE A 70 21.55 -14.55 -14.51
N LEU A 71 20.61 -13.64 -14.22
CA LEU A 71 20.16 -13.37 -12.86
C LEU A 71 19.02 -14.32 -12.51
N THR A 72 19.26 -15.18 -11.50
CA THR A 72 18.25 -16.12 -10.99
C THR A 72 17.86 -15.72 -9.57
N LEU A 73 16.62 -15.32 -9.38
CA LEU A 73 16.08 -14.81 -8.13
C LEU A 73 15.10 -15.79 -7.50
N THR A 74 15.24 -15.98 -6.20
CA THR A 74 14.34 -16.81 -5.38
C THR A 74 13.87 -16.03 -4.17
N TYR A 75 12.86 -16.56 -3.46
CA TYR A 75 12.31 -15.89 -2.28
C TYR A 75 13.12 -16.20 -1.00
N THR A 76 13.70 -17.39 -0.87
CA THR A 76 14.43 -17.78 0.35
C THR A 76 15.87 -18.18 0.06
N LYS A 77 16.76 -17.96 1.05
CA LYS A 77 18.16 -18.40 0.98
C LYS A 77 18.29 -19.92 0.74
N LYS A 78 17.36 -20.71 1.32
CA LYS A 78 17.33 -22.17 1.12
C LYS A 78 17.00 -22.50 -0.34
N ALA A 79 15.97 -21.86 -0.92
CA ALA A 79 15.61 -22.09 -2.33
C ALA A 79 16.75 -21.66 -3.27
N ALA A 80 17.44 -20.54 -2.97
CA ALA A 80 18.61 -20.12 -3.75
C ALA A 80 19.74 -21.17 -3.71
N ALA A 81 20.04 -21.71 -2.54
CA ALA A 81 21.06 -22.76 -2.40
C ALA A 81 20.65 -24.07 -3.11
N GLU A 82 19.39 -24.48 -3.01
CA GLU A 82 18.88 -25.66 -3.75
C GLU A 82 18.92 -25.43 -5.27
N MET A 83 18.55 -24.24 -5.74
CA MET A 83 18.61 -23.87 -7.15
C MET A 83 20.05 -23.87 -7.66
N TYR A 84 21.00 -23.33 -6.88
CA TYR A 84 22.44 -23.36 -7.20
C TYR A 84 22.94 -24.77 -7.43
N VAL A 85 22.65 -25.71 -6.51
CA VAL A 85 23.04 -27.10 -6.62
C VAL A 85 22.42 -27.76 -7.86
N ARG A 86 21.13 -27.57 -8.09
CA ARG A 86 20.42 -28.18 -9.23
C ARG A 86 20.92 -27.66 -10.58
N ILE A 87 21.22 -26.37 -10.68
CA ILE A 87 21.80 -25.82 -11.92
C ILE A 87 23.19 -26.38 -12.14
N TYR A 88 24.01 -26.46 -11.10
CA TYR A 88 25.35 -27.07 -11.19
C TYR A 88 25.30 -28.53 -11.64
N GLU A 89 24.41 -29.34 -11.07
CA GLU A 89 24.17 -30.72 -11.44
C GLU A 89 23.71 -30.83 -12.91
N MET A 90 22.79 -29.99 -13.34
CA MET A 90 22.30 -29.96 -14.72
C MET A 90 23.40 -29.62 -15.73
N LEU A 91 24.21 -28.61 -15.46
CA LEU A 91 25.36 -28.27 -16.30
C LEU A 91 26.40 -29.44 -16.31
N SER A 92 26.62 -30.08 -15.15
CA SER A 92 27.54 -31.25 -15.03
C SER A 92 27.02 -32.44 -15.82
N PHE A 93 25.70 -32.65 -15.84
CA PHE A 93 25.08 -33.69 -16.67
C PHE A 93 25.34 -33.41 -18.15
N PHE A 94 24.99 -32.25 -18.68
CA PHE A 94 25.18 -31.90 -20.08
C PHE A 94 26.68 -31.91 -20.50
N ALA A 95 27.58 -31.54 -19.62
CA ALA A 95 29.01 -31.58 -19.89
C ALA A 95 29.55 -33.00 -20.13
N LYS A 96 28.88 -34.05 -19.63
CA LYS A 96 29.28 -35.46 -19.70
C LYS A 96 28.41 -36.27 -20.65
N ASP A 97 27.19 -35.81 -20.96
CA ASP A 97 26.22 -36.59 -21.74
C ASP A 97 26.71 -36.80 -23.19
N PRO A 98 26.83 -38.09 -23.65
CA PRO A 98 27.26 -38.41 -25.00
C PRO A 98 26.26 -37.92 -26.08
N LEU A 99 24.96 -37.81 -25.74
CA LEU A 99 23.91 -37.35 -26.66
C LEU A 99 23.93 -35.83 -26.86
N CYS A 100 24.53 -35.10 -25.92
CA CYS A 100 24.71 -33.66 -26.07
C CYS A 100 25.81 -33.38 -27.12
N PRO A 101 25.55 -32.51 -28.12
CA PRO A 101 26.53 -32.12 -29.13
C PRO A 101 27.86 -31.66 -28.51
N GLN A 102 29.00 -32.01 -29.13
CA GLN A 102 30.31 -31.68 -28.58
C GLN A 102 30.48 -30.20 -28.28
N GLU A 103 29.99 -29.32 -29.15
CA GLU A 103 30.02 -27.86 -28.92
C GLU A 103 29.28 -27.47 -27.64
N LYS A 104 28.10 -28.03 -27.38
CA LYS A 104 27.29 -27.76 -26.19
C LYS A 104 27.93 -28.30 -24.92
N ARG A 105 28.55 -29.49 -25.00
CA ARG A 105 29.33 -30.03 -23.88
C ARG A 105 30.50 -29.15 -23.49
N ILE A 106 31.18 -28.53 -24.47
CA ILE A 106 32.24 -27.57 -24.21
C ILE A 106 31.66 -26.31 -23.54
N LYS A 107 30.54 -25.80 -24.03
CA LYS A 107 29.87 -24.65 -23.42
C LYS A 107 29.44 -24.91 -21.97
N ALA A 108 28.88 -26.09 -21.69
CA ALA A 108 28.54 -26.52 -20.34
C ALA A 108 29.78 -26.62 -19.42
N LYS A 109 30.90 -27.12 -19.92
CA LYS A 109 32.18 -27.14 -19.18
C LYS A 109 32.72 -25.76 -18.87
N ASN A 110 32.72 -24.88 -19.85
CA ASN A 110 33.16 -23.48 -19.67
C ASN A 110 32.30 -22.76 -18.63
N ALA A 111 30.97 -23.01 -18.63
CA ALA A 111 30.06 -22.47 -17.64
C ALA A 111 30.34 -23.00 -16.23
N LEU A 112 30.67 -24.29 -16.10
CA LEU A 112 31.05 -24.88 -14.80
C LEU A 112 32.34 -24.25 -14.24
N GLU A 113 33.34 -23.99 -15.09
CA GLU A 113 34.59 -23.33 -14.67
C GLU A 113 34.34 -21.92 -14.11
N LYS A 114 33.35 -21.23 -14.64
CA LYS A 114 32.95 -19.87 -14.22
C LYS A 114 31.77 -19.88 -13.24
N PHE A 115 31.27 -21.03 -12.77
CA PHE A 115 30.01 -21.15 -12.06
C PHE A 115 29.95 -20.37 -10.74
N ASN A 116 31.09 -20.11 -10.12
CA ASN A 116 31.18 -19.27 -8.93
C ASN A 116 30.79 -17.81 -9.16
N SER A 117 30.74 -17.36 -10.43
CA SER A 117 30.24 -16.02 -10.80
C SER A 117 28.75 -15.96 -11.07
N ALA A 118 28.02 -17.09 -11.01
CA ALA A 118 26.59 -17.13 -11.28
C ALA A 118 25.81 -16.34 -10.23
N HIS A 119 24.88 -15.50 -10.70
CA HIS A 119 23.99 -14.71 -9.83
C HIS A 119 22.72 -15.50 -9.51
N ILE A 120 22.81 -16.42 -8.55
CA ILE A 120 21.70 -17.23 -8.04
C ILE A 120 21.50 -16.86 -6.57
N GLN A 121 20.52 -16.02 -6.28
CA GLN A 121 20.38 -15.38 -4.96
C GLN A 121 18.93 -14.99 -4.64
N THR A 122 18.70 -14.55 -3.40
CA THR A 122 17.40 -13.96 -3.06
C THR A 122 17.29 -12.54 -3.60
N LEU A 123 16.05 -12.10 -3.83
CA LEU A 123 15.79 -10.71 -4.24
C LEU A 123 16.35 -9.72 -3.23
N ASP A 124 16.25 -9.99 -1.92
CA ASP A 124 16.82 -9.13 -0.87
C ASP A 124 18.35 -9.05 -0.97
N SER A 125 19.01 -10.15 -1.27
CA SER A 125 20.48 -10.16 -1.48
C SER A 125 20.87 -9.33 -2.71
N PHE A 126 20.06 -9.40 -3.76
CA PHE A 126 20.25 -8.60 -4.97
C PHE A 126 20.01 -7.11 -4.71
N CYS A 127 18.96 -6.73 -3.97
CA CYS A 127 18.75 -5.37 -3.52
C CYS A 127 19.95 -4.84 -2.69
N ALA A 128 20.49 -5.68 -1.81
CA ALA A 128 21.66 -5.33 -1.02
C ALA A 128 22.92 -5.14 -1.90
N GLU A 129 23.07 -5.88 -2.98
CA GLU A 129 24.15 -5.69 -3.95
C GLU A 129 24.03 -4.33 -4.67
N ILE A 130 22.83 -3.98 -5.14
CA ILE A 130 22.56 -2.66 -5.74
C ILE A 130 22.90 -1.54 -4.76
N LEU A 131 22.41 -1.65 -3.51
CA LEU A 131 22.64 -0.64 -2.49
C LEU A 131 24.13 -0.49 -2.15
N ARG A 132 24.89 -1.59 -2.02
CA ARG A 132 26.34 -1.52 -1.74
C ARG A 132 27.12 -0.79 -2.81
N LYS A 133 26.76 -0.95 -4.08
CA LYS A 133 27.40 -0.25 -5.21
C LYS A 133 27.23 1.27 -5.14
N SER A 134 26.17 1.74 -4.48
CA SER A 134 25.75 3.14 -4.46
C SER A 134 25.67 3.73 -3.05
N ALA A 135 26.04 2.98 -2.02
CA ALA A 135 25.80 3.32 -0.61
C ALA A 135 26.36 4.71 -0.25
N ASN A 136 27.54 5.05 -0.76
CA ASN A 136 28.19 6.33 -0.49
C ASN A 136 27.40 7.54 -1.03
N LEU A 137 26.65 7.40 -2.13
CA LEU A 137 25.85 8.49 -2.70
C LEU A 137 24.69 8.87 -1.76
N TYR A 138 24.24 7.94 -0.94
CA TYR A 138 23.10 8.09 -0.04
C TYR A 138 23.51 8.21 1.44
N GLY A 139 24.80 8.37 1.71
CA GLY A 139 25.34 8.47 3.08
C GLY A 139 25.16 7.20 3.89
N ILE A 140 25.14 6.04 3.25
CA ILE A 140 25.01 4.71 3.85
C ILE A 140 26.38 4.03 3.85
N ARG A 141 26.70 3.34 4.93
CA ARG A 141 27.93 2.55 5.01
C ARG A 141 27.86 1.33 4.07
N PRO A 142 28.86 1.08 3.20
CA PRO A 142 28.85 -0.07 2.29
C PRO A 142 28.86 -1.43 3.03
N ASP A 143 29.39 -1.47 4.25
CA ASP A 143 29.48 -2.64 5.13
C ASP A 143 28.21 -2.85 5.99
N PHE A 144 27.08 -2.25 5.61
CA PHE A 144 25.83 -2.40 6.33
C PHE A 144 25.41 -3.86 6.50
N SER A 145 24.74 -4.13 7.62
CA SER A 145 24.10 -5.42 7.91
C SER A 145 22.57 -5.31 7.81
N THR A 146 21.94 -6.44 7.46
CA THR A 146 20.48 -6.55 7.49
C THR A 146 20.08 -7.42 8.67
N GLU A 147 19.43 -6.85 9.68
CA GLU A 147 18.98 -7.57 10.87
C GLU A 147 17.45 -7.64 10.94
N ASN A 148 16.90 -8.82 11.22
CA ASN A 148 15.47 -9.10 11.19
C ASN A 148 14.71 -8.84 12.49
N GLU A 149 15.30 -9.02 13.67
CA GLU A 149 14.53 -9.09 14.91
C GLU A 149 14.86 -8.00 15.94
N ASN A 150 16.04 -7.41 15.91
CA ASN A 150 16.43 -6.38 16.86
C ASN A 150 16.03 -4.95 16.42
N SER A 151 15.61 -4.77 15.18
CA SER A 151 15.31 -3.45 14.64
C SER A 151 14.10 -2.79 15.30
N LEU A 152 12.99 -3.51 15.52
CA LEU A 152 11.79 -2.93 16.15
C LEU A 152 12.03 -2.61 17.64
N SER A 153 12.72 -3.47 18.39
CA SER A 153 13.05 -3.20 19.80
C SER A 153 13.95 -1.99 19.95
N SER A 154 14.93 -1.82 19.07
CA SER A 154 15.78 -0.63 19.01
C SER A 154 14.98 0.63 18.70
N VAL A 155 14.08 0.58 17.72
CA VAL A 155 13.19 1.70 17.37
C VAL A 155 12.23 2.04 18.52
N LYS A 156 11.69 1.04 19.25
CA LYS A 156 10.86 1.26 20.45
C LYS A 156 11.64 1.97 21.56
N PHE A 157 12.89 1.60 21.78
CA PHE A 157 13.73 2.28 22.74
C PHE A 157 14.01 3.73 22.34
N GLN A 158 14.33 3.98 21.06
CA GLN A 158 14.55 5.32 20.54
C GLN A 158 13.27 6.17 20.63
N ALA A 159 12.10 5.60 20.34
CA ALA A 159 10.82 6.28 20.45
C ALA A 159 10.52 6.69 21.89
N LEU A 160 10.78 5.81 22.87
CA LEU A 160 10.60 6.14 24.27
C LEU A 160 11.51 7.30 24.69
N GLN A 161 12.80 7.28 24.31
CA GLN A 161 13.71 8.38 24.59
C GLN A 161 13.27 9.69 23.92
N PHE A 162 12.81 9.61 22.66
CA PHE A 162 12.30 10.76 21.93
C PHE A 162 11.10 11.40 22.63
N VAL A 163 10.10 10.61 23.03
CA VAL A 163 8.90 11.10 23.73
C VAL A 163 9.25 11.68 25.10
N ILE A 164 10.16 11.03 25.86
CA ILE A 164 10.62 11.54 27.14
C ILE A 164 11.33 12.89 26.97
N ASN A 165 12.19 13.04 25.97
CA ASN A 165 12.88 14.29 25.68
C ASN A 165 11.90 15.41 25.33
N LEU A 166 10.88 15.13 24.52
CA LEU A 166 9.82 16.09 24.22
C LEU A 166 9.04 16.53 25.47
N LEU A 167 8.78 15.63 26.39
CA LEU A 167 8.08 15.96 27.64
C LEU A 167 8.93 16.75 28.62
N ASN A 168 10.24 16.56 28.60
CA ASN A 168 11.19 17.26 29.49
C ASN A 168 11.60 18.65 29.01
N ASP A 169 11.40 18.95 27.70
CA ASP A 169 11.68 20.28 27.18
C ASP A 169 10.66 21.31 27.66
N ASN A 170 11.13 22.33 28.40
CA ASN A 170 10.31 23.38 29.02
C ASN A 170 10.19 24.64 28.18
N SER A 171 10.55 24.62 26.89
CA SER A 171 10.38 25.76 25.99
C SER A 171 8.89 26.10 25.77
N ILE A 172 8.60 27.40 25.53
CA ILE A 172 7.21 27.86 25.30
C ILE A 172 6.62 27.20 24.04
N GLN A 173 7.46 26.93 23.04
CA GLN A 173 7.05 26.26 21.80
C GLN A 173 6.61 24.82 22.05
N ASN A 174 7.11 24.17 23.09
CA ASN A 174 6.83 22.77 23.41
C ASN A 174 5.49 22.55 24.15
N LYS A 175 4.81 23.61 24.58
CA LYS A 175 3.51 23.48 25.28
C LYS A 175 2.44 22.79 24.43
N LYS A 176 2.40 23.10 23.13
CA LYS A 176 1.45 22.44 22.19
C LYS A 176 1.78 20.97 22.00
N ILE A 177 3.07 20.65 21.86
CA ILE A 177 3.55 19.26 21.73
C ILE A 177 3.18 18.46 22.98
N LYS A 178 3.47 18.99 24.17
CA LYS A 178 3.07 18.35 25.43
C LYS A 178 1.57 18.11 25.52
N ASN A 179 0.77 19.11 25.19
CA ASN A 179 -0.69 18.98 25.18
C ASN A 179 -1.16 17.91 24.19
N THR A 180 -0.54 17.82 23.02
CA THR A 180 -0.83 16.79 22.02
C THR A 180 -0.48 15.39 22.53
N ILE A 181 0.70 15.22 23.11
CA ILE A 181 1.11 13.93 23.67
C ILE A 181 0.17 13.53 24.83
N LEU A 182 -0.19 14.46 25.69
CA LEU A 182 -1.10 14.22 26.82
C LEU A 182 -2.55 14.00 26.38
N HIS A 183 -2.96 14.54 25.22
CA HIS A 183 -4.28 14.31 24.64
C HIS A 183 -4.46 12.84 24.22
N PHE A 184 -3.43 12.23 23.65
CA PHE A 184 -3.44 10.83 23.22
C PHE A 184 -2.95 9.83 24.28
N SER A 185 -2.38 10.31 25.40
CA SER A 185 -1.92 9.48 26.51
C SER A 185 -2.53 9.91 27.83
N SER A 186 -2.94 8.97 28.68
CA SER A 186 -3.04 9.25 30.10
C SER A 186 -1.64 9.37 30.71
N SER A 187 -1.48 10.06 31.86
CA SER A 187 -0.20 10.29 32.51
C SER A 187 0.66 9.03 32.76
N ASP A 188 0.04 7.86 32.75
CA ASP A 188 0.69 6.56 33.02
C ASP A 188 0.97 5.76 31.73
N GLU A 189 0.71 6.32 30.53
CA GLU A 189 0.72 5.59 29.24
C GLU A 189 1.72 6.14 28.22
N ILE A 190 2.79 6.83 28.66
CA ILE A 190 3.86 7.34 27.77
C ILE A 190 4.42 6.23 26.89
N GLN A 191 4.53 5.01 27.41
CA GLN A 191 4.98 3.86 26.66
C GLN A 191 4.08 3.54 25.45
N LYS A 192 2.77 3.67 25.58
CA LYS A 192 1.84 3.42 24.46
C LYS A 192 2.06 4.40 23.31
N ILE A 193 2.28 5.67 23.62
CA ILE A 193 2.60 6.67 22.57
C ILE A 193 3.94 6.33 21.91
N ALA A 194 4.97 6.00 22.68
CA ALA A 194 6.25 5.60 22.13
C ALA A 194 6.11 4.35 21.25
N ASP A 195 5.31 3.37 21.64
CA ASP A 195 5.03 2.18 20.84
C ASP A 195 4.28 2.53 19.53
N ILE A 196 3.33 3.47 19.56
CA ILE A 196 2.65 3.96 18.35
C ILE A 196 3.66 4.61 17.41
N PHE A 197 4.55 5.49 17.91
CA PHE A 197 5.60 6.11 17.10
C PHE A 197 6.50 5.05 16.46
N ALA A 198 7.01 4.14 17.28
CA ALA A 198 7.91 3.09 16.83
C ALA A 198 7.25 2.19 15.75
N GLU A 199 6.04 1.71 16.02
CA GLU A 199 5.34 0.84 15.08
C GLU A 199 4.94 1.55 13.78
N THR A 200 4.51 2.81 13.87
CA THR A 200 4.15 3.61 12.70
C THR A 200 5.38 3.83 11.81
N VAL A 201 6.49 4.31 12.38
CA VAL A 201 7.72 4.54 11.63
C VAL A 201 8.29 3.24 11.08
N TYR A 202 8.32 2.18 11.89
CA TYR A 202 8.84 0.87 11.45
C TYR A 202 8.05 0.26 10.29
N LYS A 203 6.71 0.39 10.30
CA LYS A 203 5.84 -0.22 9.28
C LYS A 203 5.69 0.60 8.01
N HIS A 204 5.75 1.94 8.11
CA HIS A 204 5.34 2.83 7.03
C HIS A 204 6.49 3.67 6.46
N THR A 205 7.69 3.60 7.04
CA THR A 205 8.83 4.35 6.54
C THR A 205 10.04 3.47 6.27
N SER A 206 10.93 3.98 5.43
CA SER A 206 12.23 3.41 5.12
C SER A 206 13.23 4.54 4.91
N LEU A 207 14.51 4.21 4.70
CA LEU A 207 15.53 5.19 4.31
C LEU A 207 15.21 5.92 2.98
N ALA A 208 14.37 5.34 2.15
CA ALA A 208 13.92 5.93 0.90
C ALA A 208 12.72 6.88 1.06
N THR A 209 12.09 6.91 2.24
CA THR A 209 10.93 7.76 2.49
C THR A 209 11.27 9.22 2.31
N GLU A 210 10.41 9.95 1.60
CA GLU A 210 10.59 11.38 1.35
C GLU A 210 10.45 12.19 2.63
N LYS A 211 11.14 13.32 2.67
CA LYS A 211 11.01 14.27 3.79
C LYS A 211 9.57 14.78 3.88
N ASN A 212 9.10 15.00 5.11
CA ASN A 212 7.75 15.44 5.43
C ASN A 212 6.64 14.49 4.93
N PHE A 213 6.91 13.19 4.91
CA PHE A 213 5.95 12.17 4.48
C PHE A 213 4.64 12.24 5.27
N PHE A 214 4.71 12.24 6.60
CA PHE A 214 3.54 12.33 7.47
C PHE A 214 2.88 13.70 7.42
N LYS A 215 3.65 14.78 7.30
CA LYS A 215 3.11 16.13 7.12
C LYS A 215 2.32 16.28 5.81
N ASN A 216 2.79 15.65 4.74
CA ASN A 216 2.06 15.61 3.48
C ASN A 216 0.81 14.74 3.60
N PHE A 217 0.89 13.62 4.30
CA PHE A 217 -0.27 12.79 4.63
C PHE A 217 -1.33 13.59 5.41
N ALA A 218 -0.94 14.38 6.43
CA ALA A 218 -1.87 15.23 7.19
C ALA A 218 -2.56 16.27 6.29
N LYS A 219 -1.87 16.84 5.29
CA LYS A 219 -2.49 17.77 4.31
C LYS A 219 -3.53 17.06 3.46
N THR A 220 -3.19 15.88 2.94
CA THR A 220 -4.12 15.07 2.15
C THR A 220 -5.35 14.67 2.96
N GLN A 221 -5.19 14.36 4.25
CA GLN A 221 -6.31 14.07 5.15
C GLN A 221 -7.28 15.25 5.27
N ILE A 222 -6.79 16.49 5.34
CA ILE A 222 -7.65 17.69 5.37
C ILE A 222 -8.45 17.83 4.06
N GLU A 223 -7.85 17.51 2.93
CA GLU A 223 -8.54 17.52 1.63
C GLU A 223 -9.64 16.47 1.56
N ILE A 224 -9.33 15.25 2.00
CA ILE A 224 -10.30 14.14 2.08
C ILE A 224 -11.46 14.52 3.01
N LEU A 225 -11.19 15.02 4.21
CA LEU A 225 -12.22 15.44 5.16
C LEU A 225 -13.11 16.57 4.60
N SER A 226 -12.52 17.50 3.85
CA SER A 226 -13.28 18.56 3.19
C SER A 226 -14.21 18.01 2.11
N GLU A 227 -13.76 17.02 1.36
CA GLU A 227 -14.57 16.35 0.32
C GLU A 227 -15.67 15.48 0.93
N GLU A 228 -15.34 14.72 1.97
CA GLU A 228 -16.32 13.91 2.71
C GLU A 228 -17.40 14.77 3.34
N TRP A 229 -17.03 15.95 3.90
CA TRP A 229 -17.99 16.91 4.41
C TRP A 229 -18.97 17.36 3.34
N LYS A 230 -18.48 17.77 2.16
CA LYS A 230 -19.31 18.20 1.03
C LYS A 230 -20.25 17.09 0.57
N ASN A 231 -19.72 15.86 0.44
CA ASN A 231 -20.50 14.70 0.02
C ASN A 231 -21.60 14.37 1.04
N LEU A 232 -21.28 14.48 2.32
CA LEU A 232 -22.25 14.26 3.38
C LEU A 232 -23.34 15.33 3.41
N CYS A 233 -22.97 16.59 3.19
CA CYS A 233 -23.94 17.69 3.03
C CYS A 233 -24.86 17.46 1.82
N LEU A 234 -24.32 17.04 0.68
CA LEU A 234 -25.11 16.71 -0.50
C LEU A 234 -26.07 15.53 -0.24
N LYS A 235 -25.57 14.47 0.42
CA LYS A 235 -26.40 13.34 0.81
C LYS A 235 -27.54 13.74 1.73
N PHE A 236 -27.28 14.62 2.69
CA PHE A 236 -28.32 15.18 3.56
C PHE A 236 -29.34 15.97 2.75
N GLN A 237 -28.90 16.87 1.88
CA GLN A 237 -29.77 17.69 1.03
C GLN A 237 -30.69 16.81 0.16
N THR A 238 -30.12 15.83 -0.53
CA THR A 238 -30.90 14.88 -1.34
C THR A 238 -31.92 14.11 -0.49
N THR A 239 -31.53 13.69 0.72
CA THR A 239 -32.45 13.01 1.65
C THR A 239 -33.57 13.94 2.09
N ALA A 240 -33.26 15.20 2.38
CA ALA A 240 -34.27 16.21 2.74
C ALA A 240 -35.26 16.48 1.59
N GLU A 241 -34.78 16.62 0.36
CA GLU A 241 -35.60 16.80 -0.85
C GLU A 241 -36.51 15.59 -1.08
N ASN A 242 -36.02 14.38 -0.90
CA ASN A 242 -36.82 13.16 -1.00
C ASN A 242 -37.93 13.12 0.08
N ILE A 243 -37.62 13.52 1.30
CA ILE A 243 -38.60 13.62 2.37
C ILE A 243 -39.67 14.69 2.02
N PHE A 244 -39.28 15.83 1.46
CA PHE A 244 -40.24 16.85 0.99
C PHE A 244 -41.17 16.29 -0.09
N SER A 245 -40.61 15.65 -1.12
CA SER A 245 -41.40 15.06 -2.19
C SER A 245 -42.43 14.04 -1.65
N LEU A 246 -42.03 13.24 -0.69
CA LEU A 246 -42.92 12.28 -0.04
C LEU A 246 -43.99 13.00 0.78
N ILE A 247 -43.65 14.06 1.53
CA ILE A 247 -44.62 14.84 2.30
C ILE A 247 -45.66 15.51 1.40
N GLU A 248 -45.24 16.08 0.27
CA GLU A 248 -46.16 16.76 -0.68
C GLU A 248 -47.13 15.78 -1.37
N ASN A 249 -46.67 14.53 -1.59
CA ASN A 249 -47.47 13.50 -2.25
C ASN A 249 -48.30 12.66 -1.29
N PHE A 250 -48.07 12.78 0.01
CA PHE A 250 -48.81 12.02 1.03
C PHE A 250 -50.00 12.85 1.57
N PRO A 251 -51.13 12.23 1.82
CA PRO A 251 -52.30 12.89 2.44
C PRO A 251 -52.08 13.07 3.96
N PHE A 252 -51.09 13.89 4.34
CA PHE A 252 -50.87 14.26 5.73
C PHE A 252 -51.82 15.35 6.18
N TYR A 253 -52.40 15.23 7.34
CA TYR A 253 -53.50 16.07 7.82
C TYR A 253 -53.09 17.31 8.61
N LYS A 254 -51.85 17.84 8.56
CA LYS A 254 -51.53 19.06 9.25
C LYS A 254 -50.49 19.87 8.50
N ASP A 255 -50.87 21.03 8.00
CA ASP A 255 -50.04 22.06 7.39
C ASP A 255 -48.92 22.54 8.34
N ASP A 256 -49.20 22.62 9.66
CA ASP A 256 -48.24 23.06 10.69
C ASP A 256 -47.00 22.22 10.77
N PHE A 257 -47.10 20.90 10.57
CA PHE A 257 -45.94 19.98 10.59
C PHE A 257 -45.04 20.22 9.37
N ILE A 258 -45.64 20.38 8.21
CA ILE A 258 -44.92 20.60 6.94
C ILE A 258 -44.09 21.86 7.05
N ASP A 259 -44.68 22.97 7.55
CA ASP A 259 -44.01 24.25 7.71
C ASP A 259 -42.89 24.19 8.76
N GLU A 260 -43.11 23.51 9.89
CA GLU A 260 -42.09 23.34 10.92
C GLU A 260 -40.91 22.49 10.40
N TYR A 261 -41.21 21.43 9.66
CA TYR A 261 -40.20 20.58 9.06
C TYR A 261 -39.43 21.32 7.95
N LYS A 262 -40.09 22.06 7.07
CA LYS A 262 -39.45 22.91 6.07
C LYS A 262 -38.52 23.95 6.71
N LYS A 263 -38.96 24.66 7.71
CA LYS A 263 -38.15 25.65 8.45
C LYS A 263 -36.92 24.98 9.08
N LEU A 264 -37.07 23.80 9.65
CA LEU A 264 -35.97 23.07 10.24
C LEU A 264 -34.94 22.62 9.20
N LEU A 265 -35.37 22.06 8.07
CA LEU A 265 -34.46 21.66 7.01
C LEU A 265 -33.77 22.85 6.33
N TYR A 266 -34.46 23.97 6.15
CA TYR A 266 -33.82 25.21 5.66
C TYR A 266 -32.77 25.77 6.62
N SER A 267 -32.93 25.58 7.93
CA SER A 267 -31.91 25.99 8.91
C SER A 267 -30.59 25.19 8.81
N PHE A 268 -30.58 24.08 8.06
CA PHE A 268 -29.39 23.32 7.76
C PHE A 268 -28.47 24.01 6.74
N GLN A 269 -28.93 24.97 5.97
CA GLN A 269 -28.11 25.71 5.02
C GLN A 269 -26.92 26.42 5.70
N ASP A 270 -27.06 26.80 6.96
CA ASP A 270 -25.99 27.41 7.75
C ASP A 270 -24.79 26.43 7.95
N PHE A 271 -25.03 25.11 7.91
CA PHE A 271 -23.98 24.11 8.01
C PHE A 271 -23.31 23.78 6.67
N LEU A 272 -24.06 23.89 5.56
CA LEU A 272 -23.54 23.65 4.23
C LEU A 272 -22.45 24.67 3.87
N SER A 273 -22.43 25.83 4.53
CA SER A 273 -21.46 26.90 4.34
C SER A 273 -20.15 26.68 5.13
N LEU A 274 -20.01 25.62 5.92
CA LEU A 274 -18.80 25.36 6.69
C LEU A 274 -17.63 25.04 5.74
N ASP A 275 -16.71 25.99 5.62
CA ASP A 275 -15.46 25.78 4.88
C ASP A 275 -14.46 24.98 5.73
N VAL A 276 -14.56 23.65 5.68
CA VAL A 276 -13.69 22.74 6.43
C VAL A 276 -12.21 23.01 6.11
N LYS A 277 -11.85 23.28 4.86
CA LYS A 277 -10.46 23.56 4.47
C LYS A 277 -9.98 24.89 5.04
N GLY A 278 -10.82 25.92 4.96
CA GLY A 278 -10.51 27.27 5.47
C GLY A 278 -10.36 27.32 6.99
N ILE A 279 -11.08 26.48 7.74
CA ILE A 279 -10.98 26.42 9.20
C ILE A 279 -9.55 26.06 9.65
N PHE A 280 -8.86 25.17 8.94
CA PHE A 280 -7.49 24.77 9.28
C PHE A 280 -6.41 25.82 8.98
N THR A 281 -6.77 26.93 8.34
CA THR A 281 -5.89 28.09 8.13
C THR A 281 -5.97 29.13 9.23
N LEU A 282 -6.91 28.98 10.17
CA LEU A 282 -7.15 29.93 11.25
C LEU A 282 -6.13 29.81 12.39
N SER A 283 -6.09 30.84 13.27
CA SER A 283 -5.40 30.72 14.54
C SER A 283 -6.06 29.67 15.44
N ASP A 284 -5.33 29.12 16.41
CA ASP A 284 -5.89 28.11 17.33
C ASP A 284 -7.14 28.59 18.07
N SER A 285 -7.17 29.87 18.47
CA SER A 285 -8.32 30.47 19.15
C SER A 285 -9.53 30.56 18.24
N ASP A 286 -9.32 30.99 16.99
CA ASP A 286 -10.40 31.12 16.02
C ASP A 286 -10.89 29.77 15.55
N PHE A 287 -9.96 28.80 15.38
CA PHE A 287 -10.31 27.40 15.08
C PHE A 287 -11.24 26.84 16.16
N ASN A 288 -10.82 26.88 17.43
CA ASN A 288 -11.62 26.35 18.55
C ASN A 288 -12.98 27.04 18.64
N SER A 289 -13.02 28.37 18.52
CA SER A 289 -14.28 29.12 18.57
C SER A 289 -15.24 28.71 17.44
N LYS A 290 -14.75 28.57 16.20
CA LYS A 290 -15.58 28.14 15.06
C LYS A 290 -16.04 26.70 15.17
N ILE A 291 -15.17 25.82 15.65
CA ILE A 291 -15.48 24.39 15.86
C ILE A 291 -16.52 24.24 16.97
N ASP A 292 -16.38 24.92 18.08
CA ASP A 292 -17.36 24.85 19.19
C ASP A 292 -18.72 25.39 18.75
N GLN A 293 -18.75 26.48 17.98
CA GLN A 293 -19.97 27.01 17.41
C GLN A 293 -20.63 26.03 16.44
N ALA A 294 -19.85 25.41 15.56
CA ALA A 294 -20.35 24.43 14.61
C ALA A 294 -20.88 23.16 15.34
N GLU A 295 -20.19 22.68 16.37
CA GLU A 295 -20.62 21.55 17.20
C GLU A 295 -21.95 21.82 17.90
N GLN A 296 -22.09 23.01 18.51
CA GLN A 296 -23.34 23.43 19.16
C GLN A 296 -24.50 23.48 18.15
N ASN A 297 -24.24 24.04 16.97
CA ASN A 297 -25.25 24.14 15.93
C ASN A 297 -25.68 22.77 15.43
N ILE A 298 -24.73 21.85 15.10
CA ILE A 298 -25.00 20.48 14.64
C ILE A 298 -25.82 19.74 15.70
N THR A 299 -25.37 19.81 16.96
CA THR A 299 -26.06 19.16 18.07
C THR A 299 -27.49 19.67 18.26
N ALA A 300 -27.68 20.99 18.24
CA ALA A 300 -29.00 21.61 18.36
C ALA A 300 -29.92 21.23 17.18
N PHE A 301 -29.39 21.18 15.96
CA PHE A 301 -30.11 20.81 14.76
C PHE A 301 -30.62 19.35 14.84
N PHE A 302 -29.75 18.39 15.08
CA PHE A 302 -30.15 16.97 15.17
C PHE A 302 -31.02 16.70 16.40
N ALA A 303 -30.86 17.44 17.50
CA ALA A 303 -31.77 17.36 18.64
C ALA A 303 -33.20 17.80 18.28
N LYS A 304 -33.34 18.87 17.47
CA LYS A 304 -34.64 19.30 16.95
C LYS A 304 -35.26 18.23 16.05
N ILE A 305 -34.48 17.62 15.12
CA ILE A 305 -34.96 16.51 14.28
C ILE A 305 -35.44 15.33 15.12
N LYS A 306 -34.68 14.95 16.15
CA LYS A 306 -35.02 13.83 17.05
C LYS A 306 -36.35 14.09 17.78
N ASN A 307 -36.62 15.34 18.15
CA ASN A 307 -37.79 15.74 18.92
C ASN A 307 -39.02 16.10 18.06
N LEU A 308 -38.87 16.11 16.73
CA LEU A 308 -39.99 16.31 15.82
C LEU A 308 -41.06 15.23 16.04
N LYS A 309 -42.29 15.68 16.28
CA LYS A 309 -43.44 14.80 16.37
C LYS A 309 -43.86 14.42 14.94
N TYR A 310 -43.67 13.21 14.54
CA TYR A 310 -44.11 12.75 13.23
C TYR A 310 -45.62 12.75 13.13
N PRO A 311 -46.21 13.04 11.95
CA PRO A 311 -47.63 12.99 11.75
C PRO A 311 -48.15 11.57 12.04
N LYS A 312 -49.19 11.50 12.87
CA LYS A 312 -49.94 10.24 13.02
C LYS A 312 -50.82 10.11 11.78
N PHE A 313 -50.75 8.96 11.15
CA PHE A 313 -51.69 8.62 10.08
C PHE A 313 -53.11 8.64 10.63
N TYR A 314 -53.91 9.59 10.23
CA TYR A 314 -55.37 9.57 10.42
C TYR A 314 -55.99 9.19 9.08
N VAL A 315 -56.27 7.92 8.86
CA VAL A 315 -57.14 7.51 7.75
C VAL A 315 -58.53 7.57 8.21
N LYS A 316 -59.39 8.34 7.50
CA LYS A 316 -60.86 8.30 7.71
C LYS A 316 -61.30 6.86 7.37
N LYS A 317 -62.06 6.23 8.29
CA LYS A 317 -62.55 4.86 8.25
C LYS A 317 -63.45 4.48 7.04
N SER A 318 -63.52 5.28 5.98
CA SER A 318 -64.47 5.07 4.88
C SER A 318 -63.86 4.57 3.54
N GLU A 319 -62.55 4.30 3.43
CA GLU A 319 -61.97 3.82 2.18
C GLU A 319 -61.06 2.59 2.41
N ASN A 320 -61.58 1.41 2.10
CA ASN A 320 -61.08 0.11 2.54
C ASN A 320 -59.85 -0.48 1.82
N SER A 321 -59.16 0.21 0.91
CA SER A 321 -58.01 -0.36 0.20
C SER A 321 -56.71 0.44 0.32
N SER A 322 -56.75 1.67 0.74
CA SER A 322 -55.57 2.56 0.75
C SER A 322 -54.75 2.57 2.05
N GLU A 323 -55.33 2.10 3.16
CA GLU A 323 -54.68 2.20 4.48
C GLU A 323 -53.47 1.25 4.63
N ALA A 324 -53.57 0.04 4.09
CA ALA A 324 -52.49 -0.93 4.12
C ALA A 324 -51.35 -0.52 3.19
N GLU A 325 -51.64 -0.03 1.99
CA GLU A 325 -50.67 0.47 1.00
C GLU A 325 -49.96 1.72 1.51
N LEU A 326 -50.68 2.67 2.12
CA LEU A 326 -50.07 3.87 2.72
C LEU A 326 -49.17 3.55 3.90
N LYS A 327 -49.54 2.56 4.71
CA LYS A 327 -48.72 2.10 5.83
C LYS A 327 -47.47 1.36 5.34
N GLU A 328 -47.56 0.64 4.26
CA GLU A 328 -46.46 -0.02 3.61
C GLU A 328 -45.48 1.03 3.03
N LEU A 329 -45.97 2.00 2.29
CA LEU A 329 -45.21 3.11 1.72
C LEU A 329 -44.52 3.96 2.81
N TYR A 330 -45.17 4.20 3.93
CA TYR A 330 -44.59 4.87 5.08
C TYR A 330 -43.42 4.06 5.66
N ASN A 331 -43.56 2.77 5.81
CA ASN A 331 -42.55 1.92 6.41
C ASN A 331 -41.39 1.65 5.44
N SER A 332 -41.65 1.56 4.13
CA SER A 332 -40.62 1.30 3.12
C SER A 332 -39.83 2.56 2.75
N ASP A 333 -40.49 3.68 2.54
CA ASP A 333 -39.86 4.83 1.90
C ASP A 333 -39.60 5.99 2.89
N PHE A 334 -40.59 6.35 3.71
CA PHE A 334 -40.50 7.53 4.56
C PHE A 334 -39.73 7.29 5.87
N LYS A 335 -40.08 6.22 6.59
CA LYS A 335 -39.46 5.90 7.88
C LYS A 335 -37.96 5.67 7.83
N PRO A 336 -37.38 4.95 6.84
CA PRO A 336 -35.94 4.78 6.74
C PRO A 336 -35.20 6.10 6.53
N LEU A 337 -35.76 7.02 5.73
CA LEU A 337 -35.15 8.35 5.50
C LEU A 337 -35.12 9.16 6.79
N ILE A 338 -36.23 9.22 7.50
CA ILE A 338 -36.31 9.92 8.78
C ILE A 338 -35.40 9.28 9.84
N ASP A 339 -35.36 7.94 9.92
CA ASP A 339 -34.51 7.26 10.87
C ASP A 339 -33.01 7.45 10.54
N SER A 340 -32.65 7.67 9.28
CA SER A 340 -31.29 8.04 8.88
C SER A 340 -30.83 9.39 9.38
N LEU A 341 -31.78 10.29 9.70
CA LEU A 341 -31.52 11.63 10.26
C LEU A 341 -31.54 11.67 11.79
N LYS A 342 -31.88 10.57 12.46
CA LYS A 342 -31.91 10.50 13.93
C LYS A 342 -30.61 9.88 14.46
N GLN A 343 -29.86 10.67 15.24
CA GLN A 343 -28.65 10.21 15.89
C GLN A 343 -28.88 8.96 16.77
N LYS A 344 -28.08 7.93 16.58
CA LYS A 344 -28.05 6.71 17.42
C LYS A 344 -27.02 6.87 18.53
N THR A 345 -27.49 7.16 19.75
CA THR A 345 -26.60 7.44 20.89
C THR A 345 -25.94 6.18 21.50
N THR A 346 -26.55 5.00 21.33
CA THR A 346 -26.07 3.76 21.97
C THR A 346 -25.20 2.89 21.05
N LYS A 347 -25.42 2.94 19.75
CA LYS A 347 -24.63 2.25 18.72
C LYS A 347 -24.62 3.11 17.46
N PRO A 348 -23.68 4.06 17.33
CA PRO A 348 -23.56 4.87 16.14
C PRO A 348 -23.26 3.99 14.91
N GLU A 349 -23.92 4.27 13.79
CA GLU A 349 -23.73 3.58 12.50
C GLU A 349 -23.48 4.61 11.39
N PRO A 350 -22.30 5.25 11.33
CA PRO A 350 -22.03 6.34 10.39
C PRO A 350 -22.19 5.94 8.92
N ASP A 351 -21.95 4.68 8.58
CA ASP A 351 -22.11 4.17 7.21
C ASP A 351 -23.58 4.13 6.77
N LYS A 352 -24.52 4.01 7.72
CA LYS A 352 -25.96 3.83 7.45
C LYS A 352 -26.81 5.01 7.89
N ASN A 353 -26.31 5.85 8.77
CA ASN A 353 -27.06 6.94 9.40
C ASN A 353 -26.36 8.27 9.16
N ILE A 354 -27.06 9.22 8.55
CA ILE A 354 -26.51 10.53 8.17
C ILE A 354 -26.14 11.37 9.40
N ALA A 355 -26.96 11.33 10.44
CA ALA A 355 -26.65 12.08 11.67
C ALA A 355 -25.39 11.53 12.34
N ASP A 356 -25.27 10.20 12.46
CA ASP A 356 -24.07 9.56 13.04
C ASP A 356 -22.83 9.85 12.20
N ALA A 357 -22.97 9.89 10.85
CA ALA A 357 -21.88 10.27 9.94
C ALA A 357 -21.40 11.71 10.20
N PHE A 358 -22.32 12.68 10.36
CA PHE A 358 -21.95 14.06 10.69
C PHE A 358 -21.19 14.14 12.02
N PHE A 359 -21.66 13.48 13.08
CA PHE A 359 -20.97 13.50 14.36
C PHE A 359 -19.60 12.82 14.30
N SER A 360 -19.49 11.69 13.60
CA SER A 360 -18.22 10.99 13.42
C SER A 360 -17.20 11.82 12.63
N LEU A 361 -17.63 12.37 11.49
CA LEU A 361 -16.77 13.20 10.65
C LEU A 361 -16.34 14.47 11.38
N PHE A 362 -17.27 15.10 12.12
CA PHE A 362 -16.98 16.31 12.88
C PHE A 362 -16.00 16.04 14.04
N ALA A 363 -16.13 14.92 14.73
CA ALA A 363 -15.16 14.49 15.73
C ALA A 363 -13.76 14.33 15.12
N THR A 364 -13.68 13.74 13.92
CA THR A 364 -12.42 13.61 13.19
C THR A 364 -11.81 14.96 12.79
N ILE A 365 -12.65 15.91 12.34
CA ILE A 365 -12.21 17.28 12.02
C ILE A 365 -11.65 17.99 13.26
N LYS A 366 -12.28 17.81 14.42
CA LYS A 366 -11.88 18.41 15.69
C LYS A 366 -10.50 17.93 16.15
N GLU A 367 -10.14 16.69 15.84
CA GLU A 367 -8.85 16.07 16.21
C GLU A 367 -7.69 16.50 15.29
N GLN A 368 -7.96 17.09 14.12
CA GLN A 368 -6.92 17.38 13.13
C GLN A 368 -5.77 18.28 13.61
N PRO A 369 -5.94 19.30 14.46
CA PRO A 369 -4.82 20.08 14.98
C PRO A 369 -3.81 19.22 15.75
N TYR A 370 -4.29 18.24 16.52
CA TYR A 370 -3.44 17.29 17.25
C TYR A 370 -2.78 16.30 16.30
N ASN A 371 -3.54 15.77 15.32
CA ASN A 371 -3.01 14.87 14.29
C ASN A 371 -1.92 15.53 13.46
N LYS A 372 -2.06 16.81 13.12
CA LYS A 372 -1.03 17.57 12.41
C LYS A 372 0.29 17.62 13.19
N ILE A 373 0.23 17.96 14.47
CA ILE A 373 1.42 17.99 15.34
C ILE A 373 2.01 16.59 15.48
N LEU A 374 1.17 15.56 15.63
CA LEU A 374 1.62 14.17 15.70
C LEU A 374 2.35 13.74 14.41
N CYS A 375 1.85 14.14 13.24
CA CYS A 375 2.50 13.88 11.96
C CYS A 375 3.85 14.62 11.82
N GLU A 376 3.94 15.87 12.30
CA GLU A 376 5.21 16.60 12.36
C GLU A 376 6.23 15.88 13.25
N LEU A 377 5.82 15.41 14.42
CA LEU A 377 6.67 14.65 15.33
C LEU A 377 7.07 13.27 14.76
N LEU A 378 6.19 12.62 13.99
CA LEU A 378 6.52 11.37 13.28
C LEU A 378 7.57 11.60 12.19
N ASP A 379 7.54 12.73 11.49
CA ASP A 379 8.59 13.10 10.53
C ASP A 379 9.92 13.33 11.25
N ASP A 380 9.94 14.08 12.36
CA ASP A 380 11.13 14.31 13.18
C ASP A 380 11.71 13.00 13.72
N PHE A 381 10.85 12.11 14.21
CA PHE A 381 11.27 10.79 14.70
C PHE A 381 11.77 9.89 13.55
N THR A 382 11.17 9.98 12.37
CA THR A 382 11.65 9.27 11.17
C THR A 382 13.05 9.74 10.79
N GLU A 383 13.32 11.05 10.81
CA GLU A 383 14.65 11.60 10.52
C GLU A 383 15.70 11.11 11.53
N LEU A 384 15.38 11.13 12.83
CA LEU A 384 16.22 10.60 13.90
C LEU A 384 16.55 9.11 13.70
N THR A 385 15.53 8.29 13.42
CA THR A 385 15.75 6.84 13.18
C THR A 385 16.56 6.58 11.91
N ASN A 386 16.34 7.34 10.84
CA ASN A 386 17.08 7.22 9.60
C ASN A 386 18.56 7.64 9.78
N GLU A 387 18.84 8.67 10.56
CA GLU A 387 20.21 9.05 10.92
C GLU A 387 20.89 7.95 11.73
N SER A 388 20.22 7.40 12.73
CA SER A 388 20.70 6.26 13.52
C SER A 388 21.03 5.05 12.65
N LYS A 389 20.17 4.71 11.67
CA LYS A 389 20.41 3.63 10.70
C LYS A 389 21.64 3.89 9.83
N ARG A 390 21.83 5.11 9.35
CA ARG A 390 23.02 5.49 8.54
C ARG A 390 24.31 5.37 9.34
N VAL A 391 24.30 5.81 10.58
CA VAL A 391 25.47 5.77 11.48
C VAL A 391 25.81 4.33 11.89
N SER A 392 24.81 3.57 12.32
CA SER A 392 25.01 2.18 12.78
C SER A 392 25.27 1.20 11.63
N GLY A 393 24.73 1.46 10.44
CA GLY A 393 24.76 0.53 9.33
C GLY A 393 23.79 -0.65 9.51
N ASN A 394 22.88 -0.59 10.48
CA ASN A 394 21.85 -1.65 10.69
C ASN A 394 20.59 -1.26 9.94
N LEU A 395 20.30 -1.97 8.84
CA LEU A 395 19.18 -1.68 7.96
C LEU A 395 18.14 -2.79 8.03
N SER A 396 16.86 -2.41 7.92
CA SER A 396 15.79 -3.39 7.70
C SER A 396 15.78 -3.88 6.24
N PHE A 397 15.12 -5.00 5.98
CA PHE A 397 14.90 -5.46 4.59
C PHE A 397 14.13 -4.43 3.77
N SER A 398 13.15 -3.77 4.38
CA SER A 398 12.40 -2.68 3.74
C SER A 398 13.31 -1.50 3.37
N ASP A 399 14.25 -1.12 4.24
CA ASP A 399 15.23 -0.07 3.92
C ASP A 399 16.05 -0.44 2.68
N VAL A 400 16.55 -1.67 2.62
CA VAL A 400 17.40 -2.14 1.53
C VAL A 400 16.63 -2.22 0.21
N SER A 401 15.43 -2.80 0.22
CA SER A 401 14.62 -2.97 -1.01
C SER A 401 14.12 -1.63 -1.54
N CYS A 402 13.60 -0.74 -0.66
CA CYS A 402 13.14 0.58 -1.07
C CYS A 402 14.30 1.47 -1.56
N MET A 403 15.48 1.39 -0.93
CA MET A 403 16.65 2.12 -1.40
C MET A 403 17.17 1.59 -2.73
N ALA A 404 17.19 0.26 -2.95
CA ALA A 404 17.57 -0.31 -4.23
C ALA A 404 16.64 0.17 -5.36
N LEU A 405 15.32 0.18 -5.12
CA LEU A 405 14.34 0.72 -6.05
C LEU A 405 14.59 2.20 -6.34
N LYS A 406 14.78 3.02 -5.31
CA LYS A 406 15.08 4.45 -5.44
C LYS A 406 16.34 4.71 -6.25
N ILE A 407 17.41 3.96 -5.99
CA ILE A 407 18.68 4.05 -6.75
C ILE A 407 18.42 3.76 -8.23
N LEU A 408 17.69 2.70 -8.57
CA LEU A 408 17.38 2.39 -9.96
C LEU A 408 16.45 3.42 -10.62
N GLN A 409 15.66 4.16 -9.85
CA GLN A 409 14.81 5.24 -10.36
C GLN A 409 15.61 6.53 -10.61
N GLU A 410 16.49 6.90 -9.69
CA GLU A 410 17.20 8.19 -9.70
C GLU A 410 18.53 8.14 -10.49
N GLU A 411 19.26 7.01 -10.41
CA GLU A 411 20.63 6.86 -10.93
C GLU A 411 20.63 6.09 -12.25
N GLN A 412 20.40 6.78 -13.36
CA GLN A 412 20.34 6.16 -14.69
C GLN A 412 21.60 5.33 -15.01
N ASN A 413 22.79 5.85 -14.70
CA ASN A 413 24.04 5.13 -14.98
C ASN A 413 24.12 3.78 -14.26
N ILE A 414 23.66 3.73 -13.00
CA ILE A 414 23.64 2.48 -12.21
C ILE A 414 22.60 1.52 -12.78
N ARG A 415 21.42 2.04 -13.09
CA ARG A 415 20.37 1.24 -13.75
C ARG A 415 20.86 0.64 -15.05
N ASP A 416 21.48 1.44 -15.93
CA ASP A 416 22.00 0.98 -17.21
C ASP A 416 23.11 -0.06 -17.04
N GLN A 417 24.00 0.09 -16.06
CA GLN A 417 25.00 -0.92 -15.72
C GLN A 417 24.36 -2.24 -15.26
N MET A 418 23.32 -2.17 -14.43
CA MET A 418 22.61 -3.37 -13.98
C MET A 418 21.87 -4.07 -15.14
N ILE A 419 21.24 -3.30 -16.03
CA ILE A 419 20.60 -3.85 -17.24
C ILE A 419 21.63 -4.55 -18.15
N GLN A 420 22.80 -3.95 -18.37
CA GLN A 420 23.86 -4.54 -19.19
C GLN A 420 24.49 -5.79 -18.56
N SER A 421 24.45 -5.89 -17.24
CA SER A 421 25.04 -7.06 -16.54
C SER A 421 24.34 -8.35 -16.87
N PHE A 422 23.04 -8.32 -17.16
CA PHE A 422 22.23 -9.51 -17.33
C PHE A 422 21.54 -9.56 -18.70
N SER A 423 21.74 -10.67 -19.40
CA SER A 423 20.99 -10.96 -20.64
C SER A 423 19.65 -11.61 -20.36
N PHE A 424 19.51 -12.31 -19.22
CA PHE A 424 18.28 -13.00 -18.82
C PHE A 424 18.05 -12.84 -17.33
N ILE A 425 16.78 -12.69 -16.95
CA ILE A 425 16.30 -12.67 -15.57
C ILE A 425 15.31 -13.82 -15.40
N MET A 426 15.56 -14.69 -14.42
CA MET A 426 14.70 -15.79 -14.06
C MET A 426 14.24 -15.61 -12.62
N ILE A 427 12.95 -15.78 -12.35
CA ILE A 427 12.36 -15.52 -11.04
C ILE A 427 11.51 -16.70 -10.63
N ASP A 428 11.84 -17.31 -9.51
CA ASP A 428 11.02 -18.35 -8.87
C ASP A 428 10.02 -17.70 -7.90
N GLU A 429 8.83 -18.31 -7.78
CA GLU A 429 7.73 -17.84 -6.90
C GLU A 429 7.37 -16.35 -7.09
N PHE A 430 7.20 -15.91 -8.37
CA PHE A 430 6.95 -14.51 -8.72
C PHE A 430 5.74 -13.91 -8.00
N GLN A 431 4.73 -14.73 -7.63
CA GLN A 431 3.52 -14.29 -6.92
C GLN A 431 3.79 -13.75 -5.52
N ASP A 432 4.93 -14.10 -4.90
CA ASP A 432 5.27 -13.66 -3.55
C ASP A 432 5.88 -12.24 -3.53
N ASN A 433 6.11 -11.63 -4.70
CA ASN A 433 6.67 -10.29 -4.81
C ASN A 433 5.64 -9.20 -4.49
N ASN A 434 6.02 -8.27 -3.63
CA ASN A 434 5.27 -7.04 -3.38
C ASN A 434 5.38 -6.03 -4.55
N ALA A 435 4.66 -4.91 -4.47
CA ALA A 435 4.67 -3.88 -5.52
C ALA A 435 6.08 -3.33 -5.78
N SER A 436 6.83 -2.96 -4.72
CA SER A 436 8.19 -2.41 -4.87
C SER A 436 9.16 -3.39 -5.55
N ASN A 437 9.05 -4.68 -5.23
CA ASN A 437 9.85 -5.72 -5.87
C ASN A 437 9.53 -5.85 -7.36
N ARG A 438 8.25 -5.80 -7.72
CA ARG A 438 7.82 -5.82 -9.13
C ARG A 438 8.32 -4.59 -9.90
N ASP A 439 8.24 -3.41 -9.29
CA ASP A 439 8.74 -2.17 -9.89
C ASP A 439 10.26 -2.23 -10.11
N LEU A 440 11.02 -2.76 -9.14
CA LEU A 440 12.45 -2.97 -9.27
C LEU A 440 12.79 -3.90 -10.46
N LEU A 441 12.10 -5.03 -10.56
CA LEU A 441 12.29 -5.99 -11.65
C LEU A 441 11.88 -5.40 -13.01
N PHE A 442 10.84 -4.59 -13.05
CA PHE A 442 10.43 -3.84 -14.23
C PHE A 442 11.53 -2.90 -14.71
N LEU A 443 12.14 -2.12 -13.79
CA LEU A 443 13.24 -1.21 -14.12
C LEU A 443 14.48 -1.91 -14.70
N LEU A 444 14.68 -3.18 -14.37
CA LEU A 444 15.77 -4.00 -14.94
C LEU A 444 15.42 -4.57 -16.32
N SER A 445 14.15 -4.58 -16.70
CA SER A 445 13.66 -5.14 -17.96
C SER A 445 13.43 -4.11 -19.07
N ILE A 446 13.51 -2.80 -18.75
CA ILE A 446 13.34 -1.73 -19.75
C ILE A 446 14.61 -1.57 -20.59
N PRO A 447 14.49 -1.02 -21.83
CA PRO A 447 15.66 -0.72 -22.64
C PRO A 447 16.62 0.25 -21.95
N GLN A 448 17.94 0.01 -22.13
CA GLN A 448 18.97 0.92 -21.65
C GLN A 448 18.75 2.36 -22.16
N GLY A 449 19.07 3.35 -21.33
CA GLY A 449 18.88 4.76 -21.66
C GLY A 449 17.44 5.26 -21.62
N THR A 450 16.47 4.42 -21.16
CA THR A 450 15.07 4.84 -21.05
C THR A 450 14.93 5.98 -20.04
N ASP A 451 14.33 7.08 -20.48
CA ASP A 451 13.89 8.17 -19.61
C ASP A 451 12.60 7.78 -18.88
N LEU A 452 12.70 7.64 -17.55
CA LEU A 452 11.56 7.26 -16.72
C LEU A 452 10.45 8.32 -16.65
N SER A 453 10.74 9.58 -16.98
CA SER A 453 9.72 10.64 -17.04
C SER A 453 8.64 10.31 -18.08
N ILE A 454 9.05 9.69 -19.18
CA ILE A 454 8.16 9.27 -20.28
C ILE A 454 7.22 8.12 -19.85
N LEU A 455 7.66 7.29 -18.90
CA LEU A 455 6.89 6.14 -18.41
C LEU A 455 5.78 6.57 -17.44
N LYS A 456 6.00 7.62 -16.64
CA LYS A 456 5.00 8.17 -15.71
C LYS A 456 3.76 8.69 -16.43
N ASP A 457 3.91 9.25 -17.63
CA ASP A 457 2.79 9.78 -18.42
C ASP A 457 1.94 8.71 -19.11
N LYS A 458 2.42 7.46 -19.20
CA LYS A 458 1.75 6.39 -19.96
C LYS A 458 0.92 5.43 -19.11
N ASN A 459 0.75 5.68 -17.80
CA ASN A 459 0.04 4.73 -16.93
C ASN A 459 0.49 3.26 -17.15
N ILE A 460 1.78 3.03 -17.35
CA ILE A 460 2.31 1.68 -17.46
C ILE A 460 2.38 1.14 -16.02
N PRO A 461 1.68 0.02 -15.74
CA PRO A 461 1.52 -0.51 -14.40
C PRO A 461 2.85 -0.93 -13.78
#